data_ea584dceef66c1cad5bf542fde3d71f1
#
_entry.id   ea584dceef66c1cad5bf542fde3d71f1
#
_cell.length_a   1.000
_cell.length_b   1.000
_cell.length_c   1.000
_cell.angle_alpha   90.00
_cell.angle_beta   90.00
_cell.angle_gamma   90.00
#
_symmetry.space_group_name_H-M   'P 1'
#
loop_
_entity.id
_entity.type
_entity.pdbx_description
1 polymer ?
#
loop_
_entity_poly.entity_id
_entity_poly.type
_entity_poly.pdbx_seq_one_letter_code
_entity_poly.pdbx_strand_id
1 'polypeptide(L)'
;NIRKDNLEKFEKTNFLKKEDKNINERSESKKSENKKNEIPQKDKKIGLALSGGTAKGLAHIGILKVLDEEKVPVEFMTGTSMGSIIAGMYSVGYTPKEIEEIAENMDWMKLFNDKIERRNKGITRNMIEDQNSIVLPLGKKAMPKLPVGVVGGKTASQQLNELFYGAIGTDDFTKFPRKFAAVATDLNSGEGVMITKGSIATAIRASLSLPSIFAPVRSGDRLYIDGGVVRNLPVQDLKVLGADYTIGVNVGDGFVKRDENKMNLIDVITDSSTIAGRQEVERQIRMLDLYMKPDLEKFEAYDFSKVKEIIAAGEKIA
;
A
#
# COMPACT_ATOMS: atom_id res chain seq x y z
N ASN A 1 -46.86 23.71 31.25
CA ASN A 1 -45.68 23.59 32.16
C ASN A 1 -45.15 22.15 32.26
N ILE A 2 -45.99 21.12 32.33
CA ILE A 2 -45.54 19.71 32.44
C ILE A 2 -44.71 19.22 31.22
N ARG A 3 -44.92 19.78 30.04
CA ARG A 3 -44.16 19.41 28.82
C ARG A 3 -42.72 19.98 28.78
N LYS A 4 -42.47 21.13 29.38
CA LYS A 4 -41.14 21.75 29.45
C LYS A 4 -40.23 21.03 30.45
N ASP A 5 -40.77 20.67 31.63
CA ASP A 5 -40.00 19.97 32.66
C ASP A 5 -39.58 18.57 32.26
N ASN A 6 -40.37 17.90 31.41
CA ASN A 6 -40.00 16.57 30.86
C ASN A 6 -38.95 16.65 29.76
N LEU A 7 -38.91 17.73 28.96
CA LEU A 7 -37.86 17.94 27.96
C LEU A 7 -36.49 18.22 28.61
N GLU A 8 -36.46 19.09 29.61
CA GLU A 8 -35.22 19.38 30.33
C GLU A 8 -34.64 18.16 31.09
N LYS A 9 -35.53 17.30 31.65
CA LYS A 9 -35.08 16.03 32.23
C LYS A 9 -34.54 15.04 31.19
N PHE A 10 -35.14 15.01 30.02
CA PHE A 10 -34.69 14.11 28.91
C PHE A 10 -33.33 14.55 28.35
N GLU A 11 -33.14 15.86 28.20
CA GLU A 11 -31.86 16.42 27.72
C GLU A 11 -30.73 16.23 28.75
N LYS A 12 -31.01 16.46 30.05
CA LYS A 12 -30.03 16.19 31.12
C LYS A 12 -29.64 14.74 31.22
N THR A 13 -30.58 13.80 31.05
CA THR A 13 -30.31 12.37 31.14
C THR A 13 -29.48 11.88 29.93
N ASN A 14 -29.69 12.47 28.74
CA ASN A 14 -28.91 12.17 27.55
C ASN A 14 -27.51 12.80 27.57
N PHE A 15 -27.36 13.96 28.24
CA PHE A 15 -26.06 14.60 28.42
C PHE A 15 -25.16 13.77 29.35
N LEU A 16 -25.71 13.31 30.49
CA LEU A 16 -25.00 12.46 31.45
C LEU A 16 -24.60 11.09 30.83
N LYS A 17 -25.49 10.48 30.04
CA LYS A 17 -25.16 9.23 29.31
C LYS A 17 -24.07 9.42 28.26
N LYS A 18 -23.93 10.61 27.65
CA LYS A 18 -22.83 10.92 26.72
C LYS A 18 -21.50 11.14 27.45
N GLU A 19 -21.50 11.75 28.63
CA GLU A 19 -20.30 11.93 29.45
C GLU A 19 -19.78 10.59 29.99
N ASP A 20 -20.66 9.72 30.48
CA ASP A 20 -20.29 8.37 30.96
C ASP A 20 -19.73 7.49 29.84
N LYS A 21 -20.27 7.60 28.62
CA LYS A 21 -19.72 6.89 27.45
C LYS A 21 -18.32 7.39 27.08
N ASN A 22 -18.11 8.72 27.09
CA ASN A 22 -16.81 9.32 26.81
C ASN A 22 -15.75 8.98 27.87
N ILE A 23 -16.15 8.85 29.16
CA ILE A 23 -15.25 8.46 30.25
C ILE A 23 -14.86 6.98 30.11
N ASN A 24 -15.79 6.11 29.76
CA ASN A 24 -15.52 4.69 29.54
C ASN A 24 -14.64 4.47 28.28
N GLU A 25 -14.92 5.16 27.17
CA GLU A 25 -14.07 5.10 25.96
C GLU A 25 -12.65 5.64 26.23
N ARG A 26 -12.49 6.69 27.04
CA ARG A 26 -11.17 7.18 27.47
C ARG A 26 -10.45 6.25 28.45
N SER A 27 -11.18 5.51 29.29
CA SER A 27 -10.58 4.52 30.20
C SER A 27 -10.19 3.24 29.47
N GLU A 28 -10.92 2.84 28.43
CA GLU A 28 -10.58 1.71 27.57
C GLU A 28 -9.41 2.03 26.61
N SER A 29 -9.35 3.26 26.07
CA SER A 29 -8.21 3.72 25.28
C SER A 29 -6.91 3.76 26.10
N LYS A 30 -6.95 4.26 27.34
CA LYS A 30 -5.77 4.23 28.24
C LYS A 30 -5.36 2.83 28.67
N LYS A 31 -6.31 1.89 28.82
CA LYS A 31 -5.97 0.47 29.06
C LYS A 31 -5.40 -0.22 27.83
N SER A 32 -5.78 0.20 26.63
CA SER A 32 -5.20 -0.31 25.39
C SER A 32 -3.80 0.27 25.11
N GLU A 33 -3.54 1.52 25.50
CA GLU A 33 -2.21 2.14 25.38
C GLU A 33 -1.17 1.49 26.31
N ASN A 34 -1.54 1.13 27.54
CA ASN A 34 -0.63 0.48 28.48
C ASN A 34 -0.31 -1.00 28.15
N LYS A 35 -1.08 -1.67 27.28
CA LYS A 35 -0.76 -3.02 26.82
C LYS A 35 0.16 -3.06 25.60
N LYS A 36 0.46 -1.90 24.98
CA LYS A 36 1.09 -1.79 23.66
C LYS A 36 2.63 -1.71 23.66
N ASN A 37 3.29 -1.62 24.82
CA ASN A 37 4.75 -1.39 24.89
C ASN A 37 5.53 -2.56 25.51
N GLU A 38 5.00 -3.78 25.46
CA GLU A 38 5.81 -4.96 25.84
C GLU A 38 6.78 -5.27 24.69
N ILE A 39 8.08 -5.21 25.00
CA ILE A 39 9.14 -5.67 24.10
C ILE A 39 8.86 -7.15 23.76
N PRO A 40 8.91 -7.57 22.49
CA PRO A 40 8.63 -8.94 22.11
C PRO A 40 9.51 -9.92 22.90
N GLN A 41 8.91 -10.90 23.54
CA GLN A 41 9.67 -11.98 24.15
C GLN A 41 10.41 -12.76 23.05
N LYS A 42 11.60 -13.27 23.37
CA LYS A 42 12.55 -13.90 22.43
C LYS A 42 11.98 -15.03 21.54
N ASP A 43 10.82 -15.56 21.90
CA ASP A 43 10.16 -16.67 21.21
C ASP A 43 8.96 -16.26 20.36
N LYS A 44 8.59 -14.97 20.31
CA LYS A 44 7.48 -14.51 19.47
C LYS A 44 7.91 -14.34 18.03
N LYS A 45 7.15 -14.90 17.11
CA LYS A 45 7.33 -14.76 15.66
C LYS A 45 6.86 -13.39 15.20
N ILE A 46 7.79 -12.51 14.90
CA ILE A 46 7.53 -11.13 14.56
C ILE A 46 7.17 -11.00 13.08
N GLY A 47 6.07 -10.30 12.82
CA GLY A 47 5.64 -9.96 11.47
C GLY A 47 5.53 -8.46 11.27
N LEU A 48 5.81 -8.01 10.05
CA LEU A 48 5.77 -6.62 9.63
C LEU A 48 4.82 -6.42 8.44
N ALA A 49 3.79 -5.60 8.62
CA ALA A 49 2.84 -5.22 7.59
C ALA A 49 3.15 -3.81 7.08
N LEU A 50 3.41 -3.68 5.77
CA LEU A 50 3.75 -2.41 5.10
C LEU A 50 2.59 -1.95 4.22
N SER A 51 2.06 -0.76 4.48
CA SER A 51 0.96 -0.20 3.69
C SER A 51 1.40 0.32 2.32
N GLY A 52 0.45 0.48 1.42
CA GLY A 52 0.62 1.26 0.20
C GLY A 52 0.68 2.76 0.51
N GLY A 53 1.31 3.53 -0.42
CA GLY A 53 1.45 4.98 -0.26
C GLY A 53 2.29 5.66 -1.33
N THR A 54 2.43 5.07 -2.51
CA THR A 54 3.25 5.59 -3.62
C THR A 54 4.65 6.02 -3.15
N ALA A 55 5.14 7.23 -3.42
CA ALA A 55 6.46 7.69 -3.00
C ALA A 55 6.64 7.68 -1.46
N LYS A 56 5.58 7.96 -0.70
CA LYS A 56 5.60 7.88 0.79
C LYS A 56 5.97 6.49 1.30
N GLY A 57 5.73 5.44 0.50
CA GLY A 57 6.14 4.07 0.81
C GLY A 57 7.64 3.87 0.97
N LEU A 58 8.46 4.77 0.44
CA LEU A 58 9.91 4.74 0.64
C LEU A 58 10.32 4.95 2.13
N ALA A 59 9.44 5.51 2.96
CA ALA A 59 9.67 5.61 4.40
C ALA A 59 9.79 4.23 5.09
N HIS A 60 9.21 3.19 4.50
CA HIS A 60 9.38 1.81 5.00
C HIS A 60 10.85 1.40 5.06
N ILE A 61 11.68 1.90 4.14
CA ILE A 61 13.12 1.60 4.11
C ILE A 61 13.80 2.10 5.39
N GLY A 62 13.49 3.32 5.83
CA GLY A 62 14.03 3.89 7.06
C GLY A 62 13.66 3.05 8.30
N ILE A 63 12.43 2.56 8.34
CA ILE A 63 12.00 1.66 9.43
C ILE A 63 12.74 0.33 9.38
N LEU A 64 12.92 -0.26 8.19
CA LEU A 64 13.70 -1.50 8.04
C LEU A 64 15.16 -1.32 8.48
N LYS A 65 15.78 -0.16 8.24
CA LYS A 65 17.14 0.15 8.68
C LYS A 65 17.25 0.05 10.21
N VAL A 66 16.34 0.71 10.93
CA VAL A 66 16.34 0.69 12.40
C VAL A 66 16.07 -0.72 12.93
N LEU A 67 15.08 -1.43 12.37
CA LEU A 67 14.77 -2.80 12.78
C LEU A 67 15.94 -3.77 12.56
N ASP A 68 16.72 -3.56 11.48
CA ASP A 68 17.90 -4.37 11.17
C ASP A 68 19.09 -4.02 12.10
N GLU A 69 19.33 -2.74 12.37
CA GLU A 69 20.33 -2.25 13.32
C GLU A 69 20.05 -2.78 14.73
N GLU A 70 18.80 -2.76 15.18
CA GLU A 70 18.36 -3.28 16.48
C GLU A 70 18.21 -4.81 16.47
N LYS A 71 18.49 -5.47 15.35
CA LYS A 71 18.45 -6.93 15.18
C LYS A 71 17.10 -7.52 15.52
N VAL A 72 16.01 -6.82 15.19
CA VAL A 72 14.65 -7.32 15.36
C VAL A 72 14.41 -8.51 14.42
N PRO A 73 14.10 -9.73 14.92
CA PRO A 73 14.01 -10.91 14.09
C PRO A 73 12.67 -10.97 13.36
N VAL A 74 12.51 -10.17 12.30
CA VAL A 74 11.30 -10.17 11.46
C VAL A 74 11.29 -11.45 10.62
N GLU A 75 10.28 -12.29 10.80
CA GLU A 75 10.11 -13.56 10.08
C GLU A 75 9.04 -13.51 8.99
N PHE A 76 8.05 -12.62 9.13
CA PHE A 76 6.88 -12.54 8.26
C PHE A 76 6.72 -11.12 7.74
N MET A 77 6.43 -11.03 6.44
CA MET A 77 6.25 -9.75 5.76
C MET A 77 4.97 -9.77 4.95
N THR A 78 4.16 -8.74 5.10
CA THR A 78 3.07 -8.47 4.16
C THR A 78 3.16 -7.05 3.62
N GLY A 79 2.76 -6.85 2.39
CA GLY A 79 2.81 -5.53 1.78
C GLY A 79 1.71 -5.29 0.77
N THR A 80 1.28 -4.03 0.68
CA THR A 80 0.35 -3.54 -0.32
C THR A 80 1.03 -2.46 -1.17
N SER A 81 0.85 -2.49 -2.49
CA SER A 81 1.36 -1.48 -3.42
C SER A 81 2.87 -1.24 -3.21
N MET A 82 3.34 0.00 -2.99
CA MET A 82 4.75 0.30 -2.70
C MET A 82 5.27 -0.52 -1.51
N GLY A 83 4.46 -0.73 -0.47
CA GLY A 83 4.83 -1.59 0.64
C GLY A 83 5.12 -3.04 0.22
N SER A 84 4.48 -3.53 -0.85
CA SER A 84 4.77 -4.88 -1.38
C SER A 84 6.11 -4.97 -2.09
N ILE A 85 6.59 -3.88 -2.71
CA ILE A 85 7.95 -3.82 -3.29
C ILE A 85 8.98 -3.93 -2.17
N ILE A 86 8.87 -3.05 -1.17
CA ILE A 86 9.85 -2.97 -0.07
C ILE A 86 9.84 -4.25 0.77
N ALA A 87 8.65 -4.75 1.12
CA ALA A 87 8.50 -6.02 1.84
C ALA A 87 9.06 -7.21 1.03
N GLY A 88 8.78 -7.26 -0.28
CA GLY A 88 9.28 -8.29 -1.17
C GLY A 88 10.80 -8.31 -1.26
N MET A 89 11.45 -7.14 -1.45
CA MET A 89 12.90 -7.02 -1.50
C MET A 89 13.54 -7.52 -0.19
N TYR A 90 13.04 -7.06 0.94
CA TYR A 90 13.54 -7.49 2.24
C TYR A 90 13.30 -8.98 2.48
N SER A 91 12.21 -9.53 1.99
CA SER A 91 11.86 -10.95 2.13
C SER A 91 12.76 -11.89 1.34
N VAL A 92 13.18 -11.49 0.13
CA VAL A 92 14.10 -12.31 -0.70
C VAL A 92 15.57 -12.16 -0.29
N GLY A 93 15.87 -11.26 0.69
CA GLY A 93 17.18 -11.17 1.30
C GLY A 93 17.97 -9.90 1.05
N TYR A 94 17.41 -8.90 0.36
CA TYR A 94 18.05 -7.58 0.31
C TYR A 94 18.20 -6.99 1.71
N THR A 95 19.33 -6.40 1.99
CA THR A 95 19.54 -5.59 3.19
C THR A 95 18.84 -4.24 3.04
N PRO A 96 18.44 -3.57 4.13
CA PRO A 96 17.86 -2.23 4.07
C PRO A 96 18.74 -1.23 3.34
N LYS A 97 20.08 -1.35 3.46
CA LYS A 97 21.04 -0.50 2.75
C LYS A 97 21.00 -0.71 1.25
N GLU A 98 20.95 -1.96 0.77
CA GLU A 98 20.80 -2.26 -0.65
C GLU A 98 19.46 -1.76 -1.19
N ILE A 99 18.39 -1.87 -0.41
CA ILE A 99 17.07 -1.34 -0.77
C ILE A 99 17.13 0.19 -0.91
N GLU A 100 17.80 0.88 0.01
CA GLU A 100 18.02 2.33 -0.04
C GLU A 100 18.81 2.74 -1.29
N GLU A 101 19.95 2.06 -1.57
CA GLU A 101 20.76 2.32 -2.76
C GLU A 101 19.97 2.12 -4.05
N ILE A 102 19.15 1.08 -4.14
CA ILE A 102 18.25 0.84 -5.27
C ILE A 102 17.21 1.97 -5.36
N ALA A 103 16.59 2.34 -4.25
CA ALA A 103 15.56 3.37 -4.22
C ALA A 103 16.08 4.75 -4.64
N GLU A 104 17.32 5.10 -4.29
CA GLU A 104 17.96 6.36 -4.68
C GLU A 104 18.33 6.40 -6.17
N ASN A 105 18.71 5.26 -6.75
CA ASN A 105 19.18 5.19 -8.14
C ASN A 105 18.07 4.83 -9.14
N MET A 106 16.91 4.38 -8.66
CA MET A 106 15.81 3.95 -9.51
C MET A 106 15.06 5.14 -10.10
N ASP A 107 14.80 5.09 -11.39
CA ASP A 107 13.85 6.02 -12.03
C ASP A 107 12.41 5.56 -11.77
N TRP A 108 11.88 5.94 -10.61
CA TRP A 108 10.53 5.59 -10.18
C TRP A 108 9.45 6.03 -11.17
N MET A 109 9.66 7.13 -11.89
CA MET A 109 8.68 7.61 -12.87
C MET A 109 8.55 6.67 -14.07
N LYS A 110 9.56 5.86 -14.36
CA LYS A 110 9.45 4.82 -15.39
C LYS A 110 8.50 3.69 -15.01
N LEU A 111 8.31 3.40 -13.71
CA LEU A 111 7.29 2.43 -13.28
C LEU A 111 5.90 2.84 -13.75
N PHE A 112 5.62 4.15 -13.75
CA PHE A 112 4.32 4.73 -14.08
C PHE A 112 4.21 5.16 -15.54
N ASN A 113 5.18 4.79 -16.40
CA ASN A 113 5.21 5.24 -17.79
C ASN A 113 5.68 4.14 -18.75
N ASP A 114 4.78 3.70 -19.63
CA ASP A 114 5.09 2.74 -20.70
C ASP A 114 5.59 3.39 -22.00
N LYS A 115 5.93 4.69 -21.99
CA LYS A 115 6.43 5.36 -23.19
C LYS A 115 7.76 4.74 -23.59
N ILE A 116 7.77 4.06 -24.74
CA ILE A 116 8.99 3.62 -25.39
C ILE A 116 9.72 4.86 -25.90
N GLU A 117 10.99 5.01 -25.56
CA GLU A 117 11.81 6.10 -26.09
C GLU A 117 11.77 6.10 -27.63
N ARG A 118 11.66 7.31 -28.23
CA ARG A 118 11.51 7.47 -29.68
C ARG A 118 12.55 6.68 -30.48
N ARG A 119 13.79 6.61 -29.99
CA ARG A 119 14.88 5.84 -30.60
C ARG A 119 14.63 4.32 -30.68
N ASN A 120 13.80 3.80 -29.77
CA ASN A 120 13.47 2.38 -29.65
C ASN A 120 12.14 2.01 -30.34
N LYS A 121 11.47 2.97 -30.97
CA LYS A 121 10.23 2.77 -31.73
C LYS A 121 10.55 2.54 -33.19
N GLY A 122 9.82 1.62 -33.83
CA GLY A 122 9.89 1.48 -35.29
C GLY A 122 9.47 2.77 -36.01
N ILE A 123 10.10 3.04 -37.18
CA ILE A 123 9.87 4.26 -37.94
C ILE A 123 8.39 4.52 -38.23
N THR A 124 7.64 3.49 -38.63
CA THR A 124 6.20 3.58 -38.90
C THR A 124 5.38 4.02 -37.69
N ARG A 125 5.75 3.55 -36.49
CA ARG A 125 5.05 3.91 -35.25
C ARG A 125 5.33 5.37 -34.85
N ASN A 126 6.55 5.84 -35.05
CA ASN A 126 6.90 7.26 -34.85
C ASN A 126 6.10 8.17 -35.77
N MET A 127 5.97 7.80 -37.08
CA MET A 127 5.20 8.58 -38.05
C MET A 127 3.70 8.67 -37.68
N ILE A 128 3.10 7.57 -37.20
CA ILE A 128 1.69 7.55 -36.78
C ILE A 128 1.47 8.41 -35.54
N GLU A 129 2.36 8.35 -34.56
CA GLU A 129 2.26 9.13 -33.32
C GLU A 129 2.50 10.62 -33.54
N ASP A 130 3.36 11.00 -34.51
CA ASP A 130 3.61 12.39 -34.89
C ASP A 130 2.40 13.03 -35.62
N GLN A 131 1.54 12.22 -36.21
CA GLN A 131 0.35 12.69 -36.95
C GLN A 131 -0.93 12.70 -36.11
N ASN A 132 -0.97 12.00 -34.98
CA ASN A 132 -2.19 11.84 -34.19
C ASN A 132 -1.94 12.16 -32.72
N SER A 133 -2.67 13.15 -32.20
CA SER A 133 -2.61 13.53 -30.79
C SER A 133 -3.28 12.48 -29.86
N ILE A 134 -4.27 11.73 -30.37
CA ILE A 134 -4.99 10.70 -29.63
C ILE A 134 -5.28 9.51 -30.59
N VAL A 135 -4.80 8.32 -30.24
CA VAL A 135 -5.13 7.09 -30.94
C VAL A 135 -6.00 6.22 -30.04
N LEU A 136 -7.28 6.10 -30.38
CA LEU A 136 -8.20 5.21 -29.68
C LEU A 136 -8.33 3.90 -30.49
N PRO A 137 -8.00 2.73 -29.90
CA PRO A 137 -8.20 1.45 -30.59
C PRO A 137 -9.68 1.19 -30.81
N LEU A 138 -10.04 0.65 -31.97
CA LEU A 138 -11.40 0.22 -32.27
C LEU A 138 -11.67 -1.14 -31.64
N GLY A 139 -12.76 -1.24 -30.90
CA GLY A 139 -13.29 -2.51 -30.39
C GLY A 139 -13.96 -3.35 -31.50
N LYS A 140 -14.34 -4.59 -31.16
CA LYS A 140 -14.99 -5.56 -32.09
C LYS A 140 -16.24 -5.03 -32.81
N LYS A 141 -16.87 -3.94 -32.33
CA LYS A 141 -18.04 -3.29 -32.95
C LYS A 141 -17.71 -1.92 -33.54
N ALA A 142 -16.46 -1.65 -33.93
CA ALA A 142 -15.96 -0.37 -34.45
C ALA A 142 -16.24 0.84 -33.54
N MET A 143 -16.53 0.61 -32.25
CA MET A 143 -16.66 1.68 -31.26
C MET A 143 -15.28 1.97 -30.65
N PRO A 144 -14.95 3.23 -30.37
CA PRO A 144 -13.71 3.58 -29.65
C PRO A 144 -13.66 2.84 -28.32
N LYS A 145 -12.61 2.07 -28.10
CA LYS A 145 -12.39 1.36 -26.83
C LYS A 145 -11.45 2.20 -25.96
N LEU A 146 -11.97 2.75 -24.89
CA LEU A 146 -11.14 3.41 -23.90
C LEU A 146 -10.19 2.37 -23.29
N PRO A 147 -8.90 2.72 -23.09
CA PRO A 147 -7.96 1.84 -22.40
C PRO A 147 -8.42 1.61 -20.96
N VAL A 148 -8.22 0.39 -20.46
CA VAL A 148 -8.60 0.00 -19.08
C VAL A 148 -7.68 0.63 -18.02
N GLY A 149 -6.58 1.27 -18.46
CA GLY A 149 -5.64 2.04 -17.67
C GLY A 149 -4.80 2.91 -18.59
N VAL A 150 -4.23 3.97 -18.06
CA VAL A 150 -3.36 4.89 -18.82
C VAL A 150 -2.05 4.17 -19.22
N VAL A 151 -1.58 3.28 -18.33
CA VAL A 151 -0.33 2.52 -18.48
C VAL A 151 -0.63 1.03 -18.46
N GLY A 152 -0.16 0.28 -19.46
CA GLY A 152 -0.29 -1.18 -19.51
C GLY A 152 0.56 -1.88 -18.42
N GLY A 153 1.59 -1.21 -17.93
CA GLY A 153 2.50 -1.68 -16.89
C GLY A 153 3.58 -2.63 -17.39
N LYS A 154 3.91 -2.56 -18.68
CA LYS A 154 4.97 -3.37 -19.27
C LYS A 154 6.34 -3.01 -18.71
N THR A 155 6.63 -1.71 -18.60
CA THR A 155 7.89 -1.22 -18.03
C THR A 155 7.99 -1.57 -16.55
N ALA A 156 6.89 -1.41 -15.78
CA ALA A 156 6.84 -1.83 -14.38
C ALA A 156 7.11 -3.33 -14.22
N SER A 157 6.48 -4.17 -15.06
CA SER A 157 6.71 -5.62 -15.04
C SER A 157 8.17 -5.98 -15.34
N GLN A 158 8.80 -5.29 -16.31
CA GLN A 158 10.20 -5.50 -16.65
C GLN A 158 11.10 -5.14 -15.47
N GLN A 159 10.95 -3.95 -14.88
CA GLN A 159 11.76 -3.50 -13.73
C GLN A 159 11.59 -4.41 -12.51
N LEU A 160 10.36 -4.87 -12.24
CA LEU A 160 10.10 -5.82 -11.15
C LEU A 160 10.77 -7.18 -11.44
N ASN A 161 10.77 -7.67 -12.68
CA ASN A 161 11.47 -8.90 -13.03
C ASN A 161 12.99 -8.75 -12.85
N GLU A 162 13.57 -7.60 -13.20
CA GLU A 162 14.98 -7.30 -12.98
C GLU A 162 15.30 -7.24 -11.49
N LEU A 163 14.46 -6.56 -10.69
CA LEU A 163 14.62 -6.41 -9.24
C LEU A 163 14.55 -7.75 -8.51
N PHE A 164 13.66 -8.64 -8.94
CA PHE A 164 13.43 -9.94 -8.30
C PHE A 164 14.06 -11.11 -9.09
N TYR A 165 15.06 -10.82 -9.94
CA TYR A 165 15.71 -11.85 -10.76
C TYR A 165 16.30 -12.98 -9.90
N GLY A 166 16.90 -12.67 -8.76
CA GLY A 166 17.47 -13.64 -7.83
C GLY A 166 16.46 -14.58 -7.16
N ALA A 167 15.17 -14.25 -7.20
CA ALA A 167 14.09 -15.06 -6.66
C ALA A 167 13.42 -15.98 -7.71
N ILE A 168 13.90 -15.94 -8.97
CA ILE A 168 13.38 -16.81 -10.04
C ILE A 168 13.61 -18.28 -9.65
N GLY A 169 12.55 -19.10 -9.78
CA GLY A 169 12.57 -20.51 -9.43
C GLY A 169 12.03 -20.82 -8.03
N THR A 170 11.71 -19.80 -7.23
CA THR A 170 11.01 -19.97 -5.95
C THR A 170 9.57 -19.48 -6.09
N ASP A 171 8.66 -20.42 -6.39
CA ASP A 171 7.23 -20.12 -6.61
C ASP A 171 6.40 -20.01 -5.32
N ASP A 172 6.98 -20.31 -4.17
CA ASP A 172 6.32 -20.28 -2.86
C ASP A 172 7.02 -19.27 -1.95
N PHE A 173 6.39 -18.11 -1.75
CA PHE A 173 6.96 -16.99 -0.98
C PHE A 173 7.06 -17.28 0.52
N THR A 174 6.42 -18.36 0.99
CA THR A 174 6.59 -18.84 2.38
C THR A 174 7.94 -19.54 2.61
N LYS A 175 8.70 -19.77 1.52
CA LYS A 175 10.05 -20.36 1.55
C LYS A 175 11.15 -19.33 1.45
N PHE A 176 10.83 -18.05 1.30
CA PHE A 176 11.84 -16.98 1.35
C PHE A 176 12.46 -16.87 2.75
N PRO A 177 13.65 -16.29 2.88
CA PRO A 177 14.30 -16.03 4.18
C PRO A 177 13.35 -15.38 5.19
N ARG A 178 12.48 -14.45 4.74
CA ARG A 178 11.31 -13.95 5.46
C ARG A 178 10.07 -14.30 4.66
N LYS A 179 9.12 -14.99 5.29
CA LYS A 179 7.88 -15.40 4.62
C LYS A 179 7.11 -14.19 4.14
N PHE A 180 6.68 -14.19 2.89
CA PHE A 180 6.11 -13.02 2.24
C PHE A 180 4.71 -13.25 1.69
N ALA A 181 3.90 -12.20 1.71
CA ALA A 181 2.69 -12.11 0.93
C ALA A 181 2.51 -10.69 0.36
N ALA A 182 2.22 -10.60 -0.93
CA ALA A 182 1.70 -9.39 -1.54
C ALA A 182 0.17 -9.39 -1.44
N VAL A 183 -0.43 -8.22 -1.17
CA VAL A 183 -1.89 -8.10 -1.10
C VAL A 183 -2.41 -7.30 -2.29
N ALA A 184 -3.35 -7.90 -3.01
CA ALA A 184 -4.06 -7.30 -4.13
C ALA A 184 -5.58 -7.38 -3.91
N THR A 185 -6.36 -6.69 -4.73
CA THR A 185 -7.82 -6.80 -4.75
C THR A 185 -8.24 -7.58 -5.99
N ASP A 186 -9.05 -8.62 -5.82
CA ASP A 186 -9.69 -9.31 -6.95
C ASP A 186 -10.89 -8.49 -7.43
N LEU A 187 -10.79 -7.96 -8.64
CA LEU A 187 -11.82 -7.10 -9.23
C LEU A 187 -13.16 -7.86 -9.48
N ASN A 188 -13.11 -9.19 -9.60
CA ASN A 188 -14.31 -9.98 -9.84
C ASN A 188 -15.14 -10.20 -8.57
N SER A 189 -14.48 -10.42 -7.42
CA SER A 189 -15.15 -10.66 -6.14
C SER A 189 -15.20 -9.40 -5.25
N GLY A 190 -14.34 -8.41 -5.48
CA GLY A 190 -14.17 -7.25 -4.60
C GLY A 190 -13.40 -7.56 -3.31
N GLU A 191 -12.80 -8.73 -3.19
CA GLU A 191 -12.09 -9.15 -1.99
C GLU A 191 -10.60 -8.83 -2.04
N GLY A 192 -10.02 -8.51 -0.88
CA GLY A 192 -8.58 -8.44 -0.71
C GLY A 192 -7.97 -9.84 -0.68
N VAL A 193 -7.01 -10.10 -1.55
CA VAL A 193 -6.40 -11.42 -1.75
C VAL A 193 -4.93 -11.38 -1.35
N MET A 194 -4.55 -12.29 -0.45
CA MET A 194 -3.17 -12.57 -0.10
C MET A 194 -2.52 -13.50 -1.15
N ILE A 195 -1.48 -13.02 -1.81
CA ILE A 195 -0.74 -13.76 -2.84
C ILE A 195 0.60 -14.23 -2.23
N THR A 196 0.76 -15.54 -2.09
CA THR A 196 1.94 -16.19 -1.50
C THR A 196 2.65 -17.12 -2.48
N LYS A 197 2.16 -17.25 -3.72
CA LYS A 197 2.69 -18.19 -4.71
C LYS A 197 2.71 -17.61 -6.11
N GLY A 198 3.56 -18.18 -6.96
CA GLY A 198 3.76 -17.81 -8.35
C GLY A 198 4.95 -16.89 -8.54
N SER A 199 4.96 -16.05 -9.55
CA SER A 199 6.03 -15.06 -9.76
C SER A 199 5.86 -13.90 -8.78
N ILE A 200 6.88 -13.63 -7.96
CA ILE A 200 6.87 -12.50 -7.01
C ILE A 200 6.72 -11.16 -7.76
N ALA A 201 7.39 -10.99 -8.91
CA ALA A 201 7.26 -9.79 -9.73
C ALA A 201 5.81 -9.58 -10.22
N THR A 202 5.11 -10.68 -10.59
CA THR A 202 3.71 -10.62 -11.00
C THR A 202 2.79 -10.33 -9.82
N ALA A 203 3.04 -10.91 -8.64
CA ALA A 203 2.26 -10.66 -7.43
C ALA A 203 2.36 -9.20 -6.98
N ILE A 204 3.59 -8.66 -6.97
CA ILE A 204 3.83 -7.24 -6.65
C ILE A 204 3.21 -6.33 -7.72
N ARG A 205 3.35 -6.69 -9.03
CA ARG A 205 2.70 -5.94 -10.11
C ARG A 205 1.18 -5.90 -9.97
N ALA A 206 0.57 -6.99 -9.51
CA ALA A 206 -0.87 -7.04 -9.20
C ALA A 206 -1.21 -6.08 -8.05
N SER A 207 -0.42 -6.11 -6.98
CA SER A 207 -0.56 -5.24 -5.80
C SER A 207 -0.38 -3.74 -6.12
N LEU A 208 0.34 -3.40 -7.20
CA LEU A 208 0.59 -2.03 -7.68
C LEU A 208 -0.44 -1.55 -8.72
N SER A 209 -1.42 -2.36 -9.11
CA SER A 209 -2.34 -2.05 -10.20
C SER A 209 -3.40 -1.03 -9.79
N LEU A 210 -2.96 0.18 -9.43
CA LEU A 210 -3.84 1.28 -9.01
C LEU A 210 -4.82 1.63 -10.14
N PRO A 211 -6.15 1.58 -9.87
CA PRO A 211 -7.16 1.95 -10.85
C PRO A 211 -6.90 3.33 -11.44
N SER A 212 -7.24 3.53 -12.71
CA SER A 212 -6.97 4.71 -13.54
C SER A 212 -5.51 4.89 -13.99
N ILE A 213 -4.53 4.34 -13.30
CA ILE A 213 -3.11 4.41 -13.69
C ILE A 213 -2.72 3.14 -14.44
N PHE A 214 -2.83 1.99 -13.80
CA PHE A 214 -2.42 0.73 -14.39
C PHE A 214 -3.58 -0.14 -14.86
N ALA A 215 -3.35 -0.88 -15.95
CA ALA A 215 -4.22 -1.98 -16.32
C ALA A 215 -4.19 -3.08 -15.25
N PRO A 216 -5.35 -3.72 -14.97
CA PRO A 216 -5.43 -4.87 -14.07
C PRO A 216 -4.55 -6.04 -14.54
N VAL A 217 -4.04 -6.82 -13.59
CA VAL A 217 -3.24 -8.02 -13.86
C VAL A 217 -4.13 -9.25 -13.84
N ARG A 218 -4.12 -10.00 -14.96
CA ARG A 218 -4.80 -11.29 -15.03
C ARG A 218 -3.86 -12.41 -14.57
N SER A 219 -4.34 -13.25 -13.66
CA SER A 219 -3.66 -14.48 -13.26
C SER A 219 -4.69 -15.59 -13.07
N GLY A 220 -4.67 -16.59 -13.94
CA GLY A 220 -5.75 -17.56 -14.05
C GLY A 220 -7.09 -16.90 -14.35
N ASP A 221 -8.11 -17.25 -13.58
CA ASP A 221 -9.47 -16.69 -13.71
C ASP A 221 -9.67 -15.38 -12.95
N ARG A 222 -8.67 -14.92 -12.18
CA ARG A 222 -8.74 -13.70 -11.39
C ARG A 222 -8.20 -12.51 -12.15
N LEU A 223 -8.75 -11.35 -11.81
CA LEU A 223 -8.34 -10.05 -12.33
C LEU A 223 -7.99 -9.13 -11.16
N TYR A 224 -6.70 -8.87 -10.99
CA TYR A 224 -6.18 -8.15 -9.84
C TYR A 224 -6.01 -6.66 -10.12
N ILE A 225 -6.39 -5.86 -9.14
CA ILE A 225 -6.08 -4.44 -9.01
C ILE A 225 -5.35 -4.18 -7.68
N ASP A 226 -4.92 -2.95 -7.44
CA ASP A 226 -4.17 -2.56 -6.24
C ASP A 226 -4.88 -3.00 -4.95
N GLY A 227 -4.10 -3.55 -4.02
CA GLY A 227 -4.61 -4.00 -2.73
C GLY A 227 -5.15 -2.86 -1.86
N GLY A 228 -4.66 -1.64 -2.06
CA GLY A 228 -5.10 -0.43 -1.35
C GLY A 228 -6.55 -0.05 -1.60
N VAL A 229 -7.19 -0.62 -2.63
CA VAL A 229 -8.63 -0.46 -2.88
C VAL A 229 -9.46 -1.04 -1.73
N VAL A 230 -9.06 -2.19 -1.17
CA VAL A 230 -9.80 -2.89 -0.11
C VAL A 230 -8.99 -3.00 1.18
N ARG A 231 -7.67 -3.25 1.10
CA ARG A 231 -6.82 -3.56 2.26
C ARG A 231 -5.45 -2.92 2.13
N ASN A 232 -5.36 -1.63 2.47
CA ASN A 232 -4.12 -0.88 2.33
C ASN A 232 -3.06 -1.26 3.37
N LEU A 233 -3.43 -1.63 4.60
CA LEU A 233 -2.54 -2.09 5.65
C LEU A 233 -2.82 -3.58 5.95
N PRO A 234 -2.02 -4.54 5.45
CA PRO A 234 -2.38 -5.96 5.43
C PRO A 234 -2.00 -6.74 6.70
N VAL A 235 -2.53 -6.32 7.86
CA VAL A 235 -2.22 -6.94 9.18
C VAL A 235 -2.88 -8.30 9.35
N GLN A 236 -4.14 -8.44 8.91
CA GLN A 236 -4.83 -9.73 9.00
C GLN A 236 -4.10 -10.82 8.20
N ASP A 237 -3.51 -10.45 7.05
CA ASP A 237 -2.75 -11.37 6.21
C ASP A 237 -1.46 -11.83 6.91
N LEU A 238 -0.85 -10.93 7.69
CA LEU A 238 0.31 -11.23 8.51
C LEU A 238 0.00 -12.31 9.57
N LYS A 239 -1.16 -12.21 10.22
CA LYS A 239 -1.64 -13.21 11.19
C LYS A 239 -1.94 -14.56 10.51
N VAL A 240 -2.54 -14.54 9.33
CA VAL A 240 -2.77 -15.74 8.51
C VAL A 240 -1.45 -16.37 8.09
N LEU A 241 -0.42 -15.58 7.82
CA LEU A 241 0.92 -16.06 7.46
C LEU A 241 1.64 -16.72 8.64
N GLY A 242 1.23 -16.42 9.89
CA GLY A 242 1.71 -17.08 11.10
C GLY A 242 2.45 -16.18 12.08
N ALA A 243 2.33 -14.85 12.01
CA ALA A 243 2.93 -13.94 12.96
C ALA A 243 2.19 -13.93 14.31
N ASP A 244 2.95 -14.01 15.41
CA ASP A 244 2.45 -13.94 16.79
C ASP A 244 2.50 -12.52 17.37
N TYR A 245 3.44 -11.69 16.87
CA TYR A 245 3.57 -10.28 17.18
C TYR A 245 3.58 -9.47 15.89
N THR A 246 2.70 -8.49 15.80
CA THR A 246 2.42 -7.76 14.56
C THR A 246 2.80 -6.29 14.66
N ILE A 247 3.71 -5.88 13.80
CA ILE A 247 4.11 -4.48 13.61
C ILE A 247 3.48 -3.99 12.31
N GLY A 248 2.79 -2.86 12.35
CA GLY A 248 2.20 -2.26 11.17
C GLY A 248 2.72 -0.87 10.90
N VAL A 249 3.16 -0.63 9.68
CA VAL A 249 3.62 0.67 9.21
C VAL A 249 2.62 1.23 8.21
N ASN A 250 2.01 2.36 8.56
CA ASN A 250 1.06 3.05 7.70
C ASN A 250 1.64 4.36 7.18
N VAL A 251 1.94 4.41 5.89
CA VAL A 251 2.42 5.60 5.18
C VAL A 251 1.33 6.24 4.33
N GLY A 252 0.13 5.65 4.32
CA GLY A 252 -1.01 6.17 3.58
C GLY A 252 -1.58 7.43 4.24
N ASP A 253 -2.08 8.33 3.39
CA ASP A 253 -2.90 9.44 3.84
C ASP A 253 -4.26 8.91 4.31
N GLY A 254 -4.71 9.41 5.46
CA GLY A 254 -6.09 9.21 5.88
C GLY A 254 -7.07 10.00 5.00
N PHE A 255 -8.26 10.29 5.53
CA PHE A 255 -9.18 11.21 4.88
C PHE A 255 -8.66 12.65 5.06
N VAL A 256 -8.20 13.26 3.97
CA VAL A 256 -7.65 14.63 3.93
C VAL A 256 -8.63 15.53 3.20
N LYS A 257 -8.79 16.77 3.68
CA LYS A 257 -9.57 17.79 2.94
C LYS A 257 -8.82 18.13 1.65
N ARG A 258 -9.46 17.87 0.52
CA ARG A 258 -8.90 18.16 -0.82
C ARG A 258 -9.23 19.56 -1.27
N ASP A 259 -8.34 20.16 -2.05
CA ASP A 259 -8.58 21.41 -2.78
C ASP A 259 -9.10 21.07 -4.18
N GLU A 260 -10.39 21.34 -4.41
CA GLU A 260 -11.06 21.02 -5.69
C GLU A 260 -10.40 21.66 -6.91
N ASN A 261 -9.74 22.82 -6.72
CA ASN A 261 -9.07 23.53 -7.80
C ASN A 261 -7.75 22.87 -8.26
N LYS A 262 -7.23 21.94 -7.44
CA LYS A 262 -5.99 21.20 -7.73
C LYS A 262 -6.25 19.75 -8.14
N MET A 263 -7.49 19.26 -8.02
CA MET A 263 -7.83 17.88 -8.37
C MET A 263 -8.07 17.71 -9.86
N ASN A 264 -7.54 16.62 -10.41
CA ASN A 264 -7.87 16.15 -11.76
C ASN A 264 -8.74 14.90 -11.71
N LEU A 265 -9.23 14.42 -12.85
CA LEU A 265 -10.10 13.25 -12.94
C LEU A 265 -9.43 11.96 -12.38
N ILE A 266 -8.13 11.81 -12.56
CA ILE A 266 -7.36 10.66 -12.06
C ILE A 266 -7.36 10.68 -10.54
N ASP A 267 -7.18 11.85 -9.92
CA ASP A 267 -7.21 12.00 -8.47
C ASP A 267 -8.58 11.61 -7.90
N VAL A 268 -9.65 12.06 -8.54
CA VAL A 268 -11.03 11.72 -8.12
C VAL A 268 -11.26 10.21 -8.20
N ILE A 269 -10.87 9.56 -9.30
CA ILE A 269 -11.04 8.11 -9.48
C ILE A 269 -10.19 7.36 -8.46
N THR A 270 -8.94 7.76 -8.27
CA THR A 270 -8.00 7.13 -7.31
C THR A 270 -8.52 7.26 -5.89
N ASP A 271 -8.88 8.47 -5.46
CA ASP A 271 -9.43 8.70 -4.13
C ASP A 271 -10.72 7.91 -3.89
N SER A 272 -11.64 7.94 -4.87
CA SER A 272 -12.89 7.19 -4.77
C SER A 272 -12.67 5.67 -4.68
N SER A 273 -11.74 5.13 -5.46
CA SER A 273 -11.43 3.70 -5.47
C SER A 273 -10.78 3.22 -4.16
N THR A 274 -10.13 4.11 -3.41
CA THR A 274 -9.40 3.75 -2.16
C THR A 274 -10.17 4.04 -0.88
N ILE A 275 -11.41 4.55 -0.94
CA ILE A 275 -12.24 4.88 0.25
C ILE A 275 -12.39 3.66 1.16
N ALA A 276 -12.77 2.51 0.61
CA ALA A 276 -12.96 1.27 1.37
C ALA A 276 -11.65 0.82 2.05
N GLY A 277 -10.53 0.88 1.34
CA GLY A 277 -9.21 0.56 1.89
C GLY A 277 -8.78 1.49 3.03
N ARG A 278 -9.12 2.78 2.96
CA ARG A 278 -8.86 3.74 4.05
C ARG A 278 -9.72 3.47 5.29
N GLN A 279 -11.00 3.12 5.11
CA GLN A 279 -11.86 2.71 6.22
C GLN A 279 -11.36 1.42 6.88
N GLU A 280 -10.88 0.46 6.08
CA GLU A 280 -10.37 -0.80 6.56
C GLU A 280 -9.06 -0.64 7.38
N VAL A 281 -8.24 0.38 7.09
CA VAL A 281 -7.01 0.65 7.87
C VAL A 281 -7.29 0.78 9.36
N GLU A 282 -8.37 1.46 9.76
CA GLU A 282 -8.73 1.60 11.17
C GLU A 282 -9.02 0.24 11.84
N ARG A 283 -9.64 -0.69 11.11
CA ARG A 283 -9.86 -2.05 11.60
C ARG A 283 -8.54 -2.82 11.74
N GLN A 284 -7.65 -2.68 10.76
CA GLN A 284 -6.34 -3.33 10.76
C GLN A 284 -5.44 -2.81 11.90
N ILE A 285 -5.47 -1.50 12.19
CA ILE A 285 -4.70 -0.90 13.30
C ILE A 285 -5.08 -1.52 14.64
N ARG A 286 -6.38 -1.79 14.87
CA ARG A 286 -6.83 -2.44 16.13
C ARG A 286 -6.31 -3.87 16.31
N MET A 287 -5.81 -4.48 15.27
CA MET A 287 -5.26 -5.84 15.30
C MET A 287 -3.74 -5.86 15.56
N LEU A 288 -3.08 -4.70 15.57
CA LEU A 288 -1.64 -4.57 15.74
C LEU A 288 -1.23 -4.62 17.22
N ASP A 289 -0.05 -5.18 17.45
CA ASP A 289 0.67 -5.05 18.71
C ASP A 289 1.49 -3.74 18.75
N LEU A 290 2.09 -3.33 17.62
CA LEU A 290 2.81 -2.07 17.45
C LEU A 290 2.38 -1.36 16.15
N TYR A 291 2.01 -0.09 16.25
CA TYR A 291 1.64 0.76 15.13
C TYR A 291 2.63 1.90 14.93
N MET A 292 3.13 2.06 13.70
CA MET A 292 4.01 3.14 13.30
C MET A 292 3.37 3.97 12.19
N LYS A 293 3.37 5.29 12.35
CA LYS A 293 2.91 6.24 11.34
C LYS A 293 3.93 7.36 11.20
N PRO A 294 4.84 7.29 10.22
CA PRO A 294 5.79 8.36 9.94
C PRO A 294 5.07 9.67 9.61
N ASP A 295 5.68 10.79 10.00
CA ASP A 295 5.22 12.13 9.60
C ASP A 295 5.60 12.42 8.16
N LEU A 296 4.64 12.25 7.26
CA LEU A 296 4.81 12.38 5.81
C LEU A 296 3.89 13.45 5.21
N GLU A 297 3.32 14.35 6.02
CA GLU A 297 2.35 15.35 5.56
C GLU A 297 2.94 16.33 4.53
N LYS A 298 4.23 16.63 4.65
CA LYS A 298 4.95 17.55 3.74
C LYS A 298 5.30 16.95 2.37
N PHE A 299 5.06 15.66 2.14
CA PHE A 299 5.37 14.98 0.90
C PHE A 299 4.11 14.69 0.09
N GLU A 300 4.20 14.87 -1.20
CA GLU A 300 3.14 14.49 -2.14
C GLU A 300 3.22 13.01 -2.52
N ALA A 301 2.10 12.44 -3.00
CA ALA A 301 2.01 11.01 -3.34
C ALA A 301 3.02 10.55 -4.40
N TYR A 302 3.42 11.45 -5.32
CA TYR A 302 4.37 11.14 -6.41
C TYR A 302 5.70 11.89 -6.30
N ASP A 303 6.07 12.32 -5.08
CA ASP A 303 7.29 13.08 -4.84
C ASP A 303 8.53 12.18 -4.73
N PHE A 304 8.83 11.47 -5.81
CA PHE A 304 10.00 10.60 -5.90
C PHE A 304 11.33 11.35 -6.00
N SER A 305 11.32 12.68 -6.03
CA SER A 305 12.54 13.48 -5.98
C SER A 305 13.14 13.58 -4.57
N LYS A 306 12.36 13.26 -3.53
CA LYS A 306 12.71 13.39 -2.11
C LYS A 306 12.95 12.05 -1.41
N VAL A 307 13.51 11.08 -2.13
CA VAL A 307 13.75 9.71 -1.60
C VAL A 307 14.43 9.73 -0.23
N LYS A 308 15.55 10.44 -0.09
CA LYS A 308 16.34 10.52 1.16
C LYS A 308 15.55 11.11 2.32
N GLU A 309 14.80 12.18 2.07
CA GLU A 309 13.99 12.85 3.09
C GLU A 309 12.83 11.98 3.58
N ILE A 310 12.22 11.22 2.65
CA ILE A 310 11.15 10.28 2.98
C ILE A 310 11.68 9.11 3.81
N ILE A 311 12.84 8.56 3.44
CA ILE A 311 13.51 7.47 4.18
C ILE A 311 13.86 7.95 5.60
N ALA A 312 14.44 9.14 5.73
CA ALA A 312 14.79 9.73 7.03
C ALA A 312 13.56 9.97 7.93
N ALA A 313 12.39 10.29 7.34
CA ALA A 313 11.13 10.38 8.10
C ALA A 313 10.69 9.02 8.65
N GLY A 314 11.00 7.93 7.94
CA GLY A 314 10.79 6.56 8.41
C GLY A 314 11.74 6.19 9.55
N GLU A 315 13.03 6.50 9.45
CA GLU A 315 14.01 6.26 10.52
C GLU A 315 13.63 6.95 11.84
N LYS A 316 13.12 8.17 11.75
CA LYS A 316 12.77 8.98 12.92
C LYS A 316 11.67 8.38 13.80
N ILE A 317 10.73 7.60 13.24
CA ILE A 317 9.60 7.01 13.98
C ILE A 317 9.93 5.63 14.55
N ALA A 318 10.88 4.94 13.94
CA ALA A 318 11.31 3.60 14.35
C ALA A 318 12.24 3.65 15.56
#